data_896d327bbd62f2b425f86dbe72217bba
#
_entry.id   896d327bbd62f2b425f86dbe72217bba
#
_cell.length_a   1.000
_cell.length_b   1.000
_cell.length_c   1.000
_cell.angle_alpha   90.00
_cell.angle_beta   90.00
_cell.angle_gamma   90.00
#
_symmetry.space_group_name_H-M   'P 1'
#
loop_
_entity.id
_entity.type
_entity.pdbx_description
1 polymer ?
#
loop_
_entity_poly.entity_id
_entity_poly.type
_entity_poly.pdbx_seq_one_letter_code
_entity_poly.pdbx_strand_id
1 'polypeptide(L)'
;MKYPLLKAICVVALCLFLGQKATAQDYHQLTINDFQGVPHSNGDGVIAYTNCSIDFRYEATRQRGYYQLNFHIRLLMNRNRSWMDKDKITSPEMLTEVLRHEQGHYFIAYMEQQELLRAVSKTVFQSDYQYVAQEIFNQIDAKYKQLNTDYDTDTQHMVNREQQNSWNAYFQKRMAYMPSGS
;
A
#
# COMPACT_ATOMS: atom_id res chain seq x y z
N MET A 1 -68.22 11.41 -26.26
CA MET A 1 -67.08 10.51 -26.46
C MET A 1 -65.97 10.99 -25.54
N LYS A 2 -65.65 10.23 -24.47
CA LYS A 2 -64.62 10.58 -23.46
C LYS A 2 -63.42 9.67 -23.66
N TYR A 3 -62.27 10.22 -23.97
CA TYR A 3 -61.00 9.46 -24.05
C TYR A 3 -60.33 9.46 -22.66
N PRO A 4 -59.99 8.30 -22.09
CA PRO A 4 -59.23 8.31 -20.83
C PRO A 4 -57.73 8.50 -21.14
N LEU A 5 -57.15 9.44 -20.41
CA LEU A 5 -55.74 9.75 -20.38
C LEU A 5 -54.97 8.54 -19.81
N LEU A 6 -54.17 7.92 -20.63
CA LEU A 6 -53.25 6.89 -20.21
C LEU A 6 -52.02 7.54 -19.54
N LYS A 7 -51.97 7.48 -18.21
CA LYS A 7 -50.79 7.95 -17.45
C LYS A 7 -49.66 6.93 -17.60
N ALA A 8 -48.68 7.21 -18.44
CA ALA A 8 -47.45 6.46 -18.51
C ALA A 8 -46.65 6.72 -17.19
N ILE A 9 -46.58 5.71 -16.34
CA ILE A 9 -45.72 5.70 -15.17
C ILE A 9 -44.33 5.28 -15.66
N CYS A 10 -43.42 6.24 -15.86
CA CYS A 10 -42.00 5.97 -16.01
C CYS A 10 -41.44 5.50 -14.66
N VAL A 11 -41.28 4.19 -14.49
CA VAL A 11 -40.50 3.63 -13.41
C VAL A 11 -39.02 3.85 -13.74
N VAL A 12 -38.43 4.90 -13.20
CA VAL A 12 -36.97 5.11 -13.22
C VAL A 12 -36.38 4.11 -12.23
N ALA A 13 -35.88 3.00 -12.76
CA ALA A 13 -35.08 2.06 -12.00
C ALA A 13 -33.74 2.75 -11.67
N LEU A 14 -33.68 3.40 -10.49
CA LEU A 14 -32.44 3.92 -9.92
C LEU A 14 -31.57 2.73 -9.52
N CYS A 15 -30.67 2.30 -10.40
CA CYS A 15 -29.65 1.34 -10.07
C CYS A 15 -28.73 1.97 -9.02
N LEU A 16 -29.02 1.70 -7.76
CA LEU A 16 -28.10 1.94 -6.66
C LEU A 16 -26.89 1.03 -6.87
N PHE A 17 -25.87 1.54 -7.54
CA PHE A 17 -24.53 0.98 -7.46
C PHE A 17 -24.09 1.16 -6.01
N LEU A 18 -24.31 0.16 -5.19
CA LEU A 18 -23.61 0.00 -3.92
C LEU A 18 -22.14 -0.26 -4.27
N GLY A 19 -21.40 0.83 -4.54
CA GLY A 19 -19.95 0.77 -4.62
C GLY A 19 -19.45 0.24 -3.29
N GLN A 20 -18.94 -0.98 -3.29
CA GLN A 20 -18.22 -1.50 -2.11
C GLN A 20 -17.04 -0.56 -1.89
N LYS A 21 -17.11 0.19 -0.78
CA LYS A 21 -15.99 1.01 -0.33
C LYS A 21 -14.88 0.04 0.07
N ALA A 22 -13.86 -0.10 -0.75
CA ALA A 22 -12.59 -0.64 -0.28
C ALA A 22 -12.13 0.29 0.84
N THR A 23 -12.18 -0.17 2.08
CA THR A 23 -11.67 0.59 3.21
C THR A 23 -10.16 0.68 3.03
N ALA A 24 -9.66 1.85 2.66
CA ALA A 24 -8.23 2.12 2.67
C ALA A 24 -7.76 1.93 4.12
N GLN A 25 -6.70 1.16 4.27
CA GLN A 25 -6.06 1.01 5.58
C GLN A 25 -5.46 2.35 5.98
N ASP A 26 -5.71 2.79 7.21
CA ASP A 26 -5.11 4.02 7.73
C ASP A 26 -3.58 3.90 7.74
N TYR A 27 -2.93 5.00 7.36
CA TYR A 27 -1.48 5.10 7.41
C TYR A 27 -0.98 5.01 8.86
N HIS A 28 -0.11 4.02 9.15
CA HIS A 28 0.43 3.81 10.50
C HIS A 28 1.75 4.55 10.70
N GLN A 29 1.84 5.34 11.78
CA GLN A 29 3.09 5.96 12.22
C GLN A 29 3.88 4.95 13.06
N LEU A 30 5.08 4.58 12.58
CA LEU A 30 5.94 3.61 13.27
C LEU A 30 6.47 4.17 14.60
N THR A 31 6.56 3.27 15.56
CA THR A 31 7.16 3.49 16.87
C THR A 31 8.18 2.40 17.18
N ILE A 32 9.01 2.59 18.20
CA ILE A 32 9.97 1.56 18.63
C ILE A 32 9.28 0.21 18.98
N ASN A 33 8.00 0.22 19.34
CA ASN A 33 7.23 -0.97 19.68
C ASN A 33 6.83 -1.81 18.46
N ASP A 34 7.00 -1.29 17.26
CA ASP A 34 6.74 -2.01 16.02
C ASP A 34 7.89 -2.93 15.62
N PHE A 35 9.04 -2.81 16.29
CA PHE A 35 10.27 -3.56 16.04
C PHE A 35 10.48 -4.61 17.13
N GLN A 36 9.90 -5.81 16.94
CA GLN A 36 9.87 -6.91 17.92
C GLN A 36 10.79 -8.07 17.53
N GLY A 37 11.38 -8.03 16.34
CA GLY A 37 12.31 -9.04 15.87
C GLY A 37 13.65 -8.97 16.58
N VAL A 38 14.42 -10.05 16.47
CA VAL A 38 15.79 -10.11 16.99
C VAL A 38 16.72 -9.40 16.02
N PRO A 39 17.55 -8.43 16.48
CA PRO A 39 18.52 -7.77 15.62
C PRO A 39 19.51 -8.75 14.99
N HIS A 40 19.75 -8.59 13.70
CA HIS A 40 20.73 -9.37 12.96
C HIS A 40 21.88 -8.43 12.53
N SER A 41 23.00 -8.52 13.21
CA SER A 41 24.19 -7.74 12.84
C SER A 41 25.00 -8.52 11.80
N ASN A 42 24.87 -8.13 10.53
CA ASN A 42 25.67 -8.69 9.44
C ASN A 42 27.00 -7.94 9.22
N GLY A 43 27.33 -6.98 10.11
CA GLY A 43 28.55 -6.18 9.96
C GLY A 43 28.45 -5.02 8.94
N ASP A 44 27.28 -4.82 8.32
CA ASP A 44 27.02 -3.82 7.29
C ASP A 44 26.62 -2.42 7.84
N GLY A 45 26.60 -2.28 9.16
CA GLY A 45 26.23 -1.02 9.83
C GLY A 45 24.74 -0.77 9.97
N VAL A 46 23.88 -1.65 9.43
CA VAL A 46 22.43 -1.56 9.59
C VAL A 46 22.04 -1.75 11.06
N ILE A 47 21.21 -0.85 11.57
CA ILE A 47 20.79 -0.82 12.99
C ILE A 47 19.30 -1.02 13.18
N ALA A 48 18.50 -0.96 12.11
CA ALA A 48 17.08 -1.28 12.11
C ALA A 48 16.67 -1.87 10.76
N TYR A 49 15.54 -2.54 10.73
CA TYR A 49 14.97 -3.12 9.52
C TYR A 49 13.46 -3.19 9.62
N THR A 50 12.77 -2.59 8.68
CA THR A 50 11.32 -2.67 8.53
C THR A 50 10.94 -3.76 7.54
N ASN A 51 10.21 -4.77 8.00
CA ASN A 51 9.68 -5.83 7.17
C ASN A 51 8.18 -5.62 6.92
N CYS A 52 7.83 -5.30 5.69
CA CYS A 52 6.45 -5.19 5.22
C CYS A 52 6.15 -6.23 4.15
N SER A 53 4.89 -6.59 4.00
CA SER A 53 4.39 -7.42 2.92
C SER A 53 2.99 -7.02 2.51
N ILE A 54 2.63 -7.28 1.26
CA ILE A 54 1.27 -7.09 0.76
C ILE A 54 0.54 -8.44 0.75
N ASP A 55 -0.56 -8.52 1.50
CA ASP A 55 -1.51 -9.63 1.42
C ASP A 55 -2.47 -9.35 0.25
N PHE A 56 -2.26 -10.03 -0.87
CA PHE A 56 -3.01 -9.83 -2.11
C PHE A 56 -3.88 -11.07 -2.38
N ARG A 57 -5.17 -10.94 -2.13
CA ARG A 57 -6.15 -12.02 -2.34
C ARG A 57 -7.39 -11.47 -3.02
N TYR A 58 -8.13 -12.35 -3.69
CA TYR A 58 -9.42 -11.99 -4.29
C TYR A 58 -10.36 -13.20 -4.35
N GLU A 59 -11.65 -12.90 -4.40
CA GLU A 59 -12.73 -13.83 -4.71
C GLU A 59 -13.25 -13.50 -6.10
N ALA A 60 -13.44 -14.52 -6.97
CA ALA A 60 -13.88 -14.32 -8.33
C ALA A 60 -15.32 -14.83 -8.52
N THR A 61 -16.20 -14.01 -9.08
CA THR A 61 -17.56 -14.37 -9.44
C THR A 61 -17.75 -14.19 -10.95
N ARG A 62 -18.20 -15.26 -11.62
CA ARG A 62 -18.46 -15.23 -13.06
C ARG A 62 -19.73 -14.44 -13.36
N GLN A 63 -19.63 -13.49 -14.28
CA GLN A 63 -20.72 -12.71 -14.83
C GLN A 63 -20.93 -13.05 -16.32
N ARG A 64 -21.93 -12.44 -16.96
CA ARG A 64 -22.14 -12.58 -18.41
C ARG A 64 -21.02 -11.84 -19.16
N GLY A 65 -19.99 -12.58 -19.64
CA GLY A 65 -18.92 -12.04 -20.49
C GLY A 65 -17.69 -11.47 -19.75
N TYR A 66 -17.66 -11.49 -18.40
CA TYR A 66 -16.51 -11.03 -17.60
C TYR A 66 -16.50 -11.71 -16.23
N TYR A 67 -15.44 -11.46 -15.44
CA TYR A 67 -15.35 -11.86 -14.03
C TYR A 67 -15.32 -10.62 -13.14
N GLN A 68 -16.15 -10.64 -12.12
CA GLN A 68 -16.08 -9.67 -11.03
C GLN A 68 -15.14 -10.23 -9.95
N LEU A 69 -14.06 -9.50 -9.66
CA LEU A 69 -13.11 -9.85 -8.62
C LEU A 69 -13.29 -8.91 -7.43
N ASN A 70 -13.50 -9.50 -6.25
CA ASN A 70 -13.53 -8.78 -4.99
C ASN A 70 -12.15 -8.91 -4.33
N PHE A 71 -11.35 -7.86 -4.38
CA PHE A 71 -9.97 -7.85 -3.90
C PHE A 71 -9.88 -7.51 -2.42
N HIS A 72 -9.00 -8.24 -1.71
CA HIS A 72 -8.56 -7.99 -0.35
C HIS A 72 -7.05 -7.72 -0.40
N ILE A 73 -6.67 -6.44 -0.43
CA ILE A 73 -5.29 -6.00 -0.53
C ILE A 73 -4.92 -5.25 0.74
N ARG A 74 -4.03 -5.85 1.56
CA ARG A 74 -3.65 -5.30 2.86
C ARG A 74 -2.14 -5.19 3.00
N LEU A 75 -1.68 -4.05 3.47
CA LEU A 75 -0.32 -3.88 3.96
C LEU A 75 -0.19 -4.50 5.35
N LEU A 76 0.78 -5.37 5.51
CA LEU A 76 1.11 -6.01 6.78
C LEU A 76 2.51 -5.57 7.23
N MET A 77 2.58 -4.92 8.38
CA MET A 77 3.83 -4.71 9.12
C MET A 77 4.16 -5.98 9.90
N ASN A 78 5.23 -6.66 9.52
CA ASN A 78 5.65 -7.92 10.15
C ASN A 78 6.52 -7.61 11.38
N ARG A 79 5.90 -7.25 12.50
CA ARG A 79 6.60 -6.77 13.71
C ARG A 79 7.68 -7.74 14.20
N ASN A 80 7.40 -9.05 14.19
CA ASN A 80 8.35 -10.08 14.63
C ASN A 80 9.52 -10.30 13.67
N ARG A 81 9.46 -9.73 12.45
CA ARG A 81 10.52 -9.74 11.45
C ARG A 81 11.18 -8.37 11.30
N SER A 82 10.54 -7.33 11.83
CA SER A 82 11.10 -5.98 11.91
C SER A 82 11.87 -5.86 13.20
N TRP A 83 13.10 -5.37 13.12
CA TRP A 83 13.99 -5.31 14.28
C TRP A 83 14.73 -3.98 14.36
N MET A 84 15.15 -3.61 15.56
CA MET A 84 15.95 -2.45 15.85
C MET A 84 16.96 -2.81 16.93
N ASP A 85 18.24 -2.58 16.67
CA ASP A 85 19.33 -2.77 17.63
C ASP A 85 19.36 -1.58 18.60
N LYS A 86 18.60 -1.72 19.69
CA LYS A 86 18.40 -0.66 20.68
C LYS A 86 19.68 -0.31 21.41
N ASP A 87 20.65 -1.24 21.50
CA ASP A 87 21.93 -1.01 22.16
C ASP A 87 22.84 -0.07 21.35
N LYS A 88 22.60 0.04 20.06
CA LYS A 88 23.29 0.97 19.16
C LYS A 88 22.67 2.36 19.11
N ILE A 89 21.48 2.56 19.68
CA ILE A 89 20.81 3.86 19.71
C ILE A 89 21.28 4.65 20.92
N THR A 90 22.14 5.63 20.70
CA THR A 90 22.85 6.36 21.76
C THR A 90 22.17 7.64 22.19
N SER A 91 21.15 8.12 21.44
CA SER A 91 20.42 9.35 21.81
C SER A 91 18.97 9.35 21.28
N PRO A 92 18.08 10.18 21.86
CA PRO A 92 16.73 10.39 21.35
C PRO A 92 16.69 10.91 19.90
N GLU A 93 17.66 11.74 19.54
CA GLU A 93 17.79 12.29 18.18
C GLU A 93 18.10 11.17 17.19
N MET A 94 19.03 10.28 17.53
CA MET A 94 19.36 9.11 16.72
C MET A 94 18.15 8.19 16.55
N LEU A 95 17.40 7.92 17.63
CA LEU A 95 16.15 7.15 17.54
C LEU A 95 15.16 7.79 16.57
N THR A 96 14.99 9.11 16.63
CA THR A 96 14.08 9.84 15.75
C THR A 96 14.47 9.67 14.29
N GLU A 97 15.75 9.66 13.99
CA GLU A 97 16.25 9.52 12.63
C GLU A 97 16.16 8.10 12.10
N VAL A 98 16.47 7.11 12.94
CA VAL A 98 16.22 5.70 12.60
C VAL A 98 14.75 5.48 12.31
N LEU A 99 13.85 5.92 13.20
CA LEU A 99 12.41 5.77 12.99
C LEU A 99 11.93 6.50 11.73
N ARG A 100 12.52 7.64 11.40
CA ARG A 100 12.20 8.38 10.17
C ARG A 100 12.60 7.59 8.92
N HIS A 101 13.77 6.97 8.93
CA HIS A 101 14.23 6.12 7.84
C HIS A 101 13.32 4.89 7.70
N GLU A 102 13.07 4.19 8.78
CA GLU A 102 12.20 2.99 8.78
C GLU A 102 10.75 3.32 8.37
N GLN A 103 10.26 4.50 8.72
CA GLN A 103 8.97 5.01 8.25
C GLN A 103 8.93 5.17 6.72
N GLY A 104 10.06 5.48 6.10
CA GLY A 104 10.17 5.53 4.64
C GLY A 104 9.91 4.19 3.97
N HIS A 105 10.48 3.10 4.51
CA HIS A 105 10.20 1.73 4.04
C HIS A 105 8.72 1.37 4.16
N TYR A 106 8.12 1.67 5.32
CA TYR A 106 6.69 1.47 5.51
C TYR A 106 5.87 2.28 4.50
N PHE A 107 6.27 3.52 4.23
CA PHE A 107 5.58 4.38 3.27
C PHE A 107 5.68 3.86 1.84
N ILE A 108 6.82 3.31 1.45
CA ILE A 108 7.02 2.66 0.14
C ILE A 108 6.04 1.50 -0.02
N ALA A 109 5.91 0.64 1.00
CA ALA A 109 4.95 -0.46 0.99
C ALA A 109 3.49 0.02 1.01
N TYR A 110 3.19 1.14 1.68
CA TYR A 110 1.88 1.79 1.62
C TYR A 110 1.55 2.32 0.21
N MET A 111 2.52 2.92 -0.47
CA MET A 111 2.35 3.35 -1.86
C MET A 111 2.06 2.17 -2.80
N GLU A 112 2.75 1.03 -2.58
CA GLU A 112 2.51 -0.21 -3.32
C GLU A 112 1.07 -0.67 -3.17
N GLN A 113 0.58 -0.78 -1.93
CA GLN A 113 -0.82 -1.13 -1.65
C GLN A 113 -1.80 -0.21 -2.39
N GLN A 114 -1.59 1.11 -2.33
CA GLN A 114 -2.47 2.08 -2.97
C GLN A 114 -2.44 1.98 -4.51
N GLU A 115 -1.27 1.67 -5.09
CA GLU A 115 -1.16 1.47 -6.54
C GLU A 115 -1.85 0.17 -6.97
N LEU A 116 -1.71 -0.91 -6.22
CA LEU A 116 -2.43 -2.17 -6.45
C LEU A 116 -3.94 -1.98 -6.41
N LEU A 117 -4.48 -1.34 -5.37
CA LEU A 117 -5.91 -1.02 -5.25
C LEU A 117 -6.41 -0.23 -6.46
N ARG A 118 -5.65 0.77 -6.91
CA ARG A 118 -5.99 1.59 -8.07
C ARG A 118 -5.91 0.78 -9.38
N ALA A 119 -4.91 -0.06 -9.54
CA ALA A 119 -4.73 -0.86 -10.74
C ALA A 119 -5.88 -1.86 -10.91
N VAL A 120 -6.20 -2.62 -9.86
CA VAL A 120 -7.29 -3.61 -9.91
C VAL A 120 -8.67 -2.96 -10.09
N SER A 121 -8.91 -1.77 -9.52
CA SER A 121 -10.18 -1.05 -9.66
C SER A 121 -10.45 -0.54 -11.07
N LYS A 122 -9.42 -0.40 -11.90
CA LYS A 122 -9.51 0.07 -13.30
C LYS A 122 -9.48 -1.06 -14.32
N THR A 123 -9.28 -2.29 -13.89
CA THR A 123 -9.10 -3.45 -14.76
C THR A 123 -10.42 -4.18 -14.94
N VAL A 124 -10.77 -4.49 -16.20
CA VAL A 124 -11.86 -5.40 -16.54
C VAL A 124 -11.29 -6.81 -16.70
N PHE A 125 -11.73 -7.72 -15.83
CA PHE A 125 -11.23 -9.09 -15.80
C PHE A 125 -12.08 -10.00 -16.67
N GLN A 126 -11.44 -10.72 -17.59
CA GLN A 126 -12.07 -11.70 -18.49
C GLN A 126 -11.70 -13.14 -18.09
N SER A 127 -11.76 -14.08 -19.03
CA SER A 127 -11.48 -15.51 -18.75
C SER A 127 -10.05 -15.77 -18.25
N ASP A 128 -9.11 -14.88 -18.53
CA ASP A 128 -7.70 -14.90 -18.14
C ASP A 128 -7.42 -14.13 -16.84
N TYR A 129 -8.45 -13.83 -16.06
CA TYR A 129 -8.38 -12.97 -14.88
C TYR A 129 -7.27 -13.34 -13.89
N GLN A 130 -6.98 -14.63 -13.72
CA GLN A 130 -5.93 -15.10 -12.82
C GLN A 130 -4.55 -14.62 -13.27
N TYR A 131 -4.28 -14.79 -14.57
CA TYR A 131 -3.02 -14.31 -15.18
C TYR A 131 -2.92 -12.79 -15.07
N VAL A 132 -3.98 -12.06 -15.46
CA VAL A 132 -3.99 -10.59 -15.41
C VAL A 132 -3.81 -10.07 -13.98
N ALA A 133 -4.48 -10.66 -13.00
CA ALA A 133 -4.32 -10.26 -11.59
C ALA A 133 -2.90 -10.50 -11.08
N GLN A 134 -2.30 -11.65 -11.44
CA GLN A 134 -0.92 -11.97 -11.06
C GLN A 134 0.10 -11.04 -11.73
N GLU A 135 -0.08 -10.70 -13.00
CA GLU A 135 0.79 -9.75 -13.71
C GLU A 135 0.72 -8.35 -13.11
N ILE A 136 -0.47 -7.86 -12.75
CA ILE A 136 -0.63 -6.58 -12.06
C ILE A 136 0.17 -6.59 -10.75
N PHE A 137 0.03 -7.65 -9.96
CA PHE A 137 0.77 -7.79 -8.71
C PHE A 137 2.29 -7.80 -8.96
N ASN A 138 2.78 -8.67 -9.83
CA ASN A 138 4.23 -8.85 -10.08
C ASN A 138 4.89 -7.56 -10.58
N GLN A 139 4.25 -6.83 -11.49
CA GLN A 139 4.79 -5.59 -12.05
C GLN A 139 4.89 -4.49 -10.99
N ILE A 140 3.85 -4.34 -10.16
CA ILE A 140 3.82 -3.32 -9.12
C ILE A 140 4.78 -3.70 -7.99
N ASP A 141 4.80 -4.94 -7.52
CA ASP A 141 5.72 -5.45 -6.51
C ASP A 141 7.19 -5.25 -6.91
N ALA A 142 7.54 -5.61 -8.16
CA ALA A 142 8.89 -5.40 -8.68
C ALA A 142 9.30 -3.92 -8.68
N LYS A 143 8.40 -3.03 -9.09
CA LYS A 143 8.61 -1.57 -9.06
C LYS A 143 8.90 -1.08 -7.65
N TYR A 144 8.12 -1.50 -6.66
CA TYR A 144 8.27 -1.02 -5.28
C TYR A 144 9.44 -1.67 -4.54
N LYS A 145 9.83 -2.89 -4.90
CA LYS A 145 11.10 -3.50 -4.47
C LYS A 145 12.29 -2.70 -4.95
N GLN A 146 12.28 -2.28 -6.22
CA GLN A 146 13.35 -1.43 -6.75
C GLN A 146 13.38 -0.07 -6.02
N LEU A 147 12.23 0.57 -5.83
CA LEU A 147 12.13 1.83 -5.10
C LEU A 147 12.67 1.74 -3.67
N ASN A 148 12.44 0.60 -3.01
CA ASN A 148 12.95 0.33 -1.67
C ASN A 148 14.48 0.18 -1.66
N THR A 149 15.04 -0.48 -2.68
CA THR A 149 16.50 -0.59 -2.87
C THR A 149 17.13 0.77 -3.17
N ASP A 150 16.51 1.58 -4.02
CA ASP A 150 16.97 2.93 -4.36
C ASP A 150 16.99 3.83 -3.11
N TYR A 151 15.95 3.71 -2.27
CA TYR A 151 15.85 4.44 -1.00
C TYR A 151 17.02 4.14 -0.06
N ASP A 152 17.33 2.85 0.16
CA ASP A 152 18.47 2.45 0.99
C ASP A 152 19.80 2.91 0.41
N THR A 153 19.97 2.74 -0.91
CA THR A 153 21.19 3.14 -1.61
C THR A 153 21.45 4.63 -1.50
N ASP A 154 20.44 5.45 -1.78
CA ASP A 154 20.55 6.91 -1.76
C ASP A 154 20.80 7.43 -0.34
N THR A 155 20.04 6.93 0.63
CA THR A 155 20.09 7.37 2.02
C THR A 155 21.28 6.77 2.80
N GLN A 156 21.94 5.73 2.24
CA GLN A 156 22.98 4.96 2.92
C GLN A 156 22.51 4.53 4.32
N HIS A 157 21.31 3.95 4.40
CA HIS A 157 20.66 3.57 5.65
C HIS A 157 20.60 4.72 6.67
N MET A 158 20.10 5.90 6.25
CA MET A 158 19.98 7.16 7.01
C MET A 158 21.26 8.01 7.19
N VAL A 159 22.43 7.53 6.82
CA VAL A 159 23.70 8.27 6.98
C VAL A 159 23.73 9.51 6.08
N ASN A 160 23.22 9.39 4.85
CA ASN A 160 23.13 10.52 3.93
C ASN A 160 21.88 11.37 4.21
N ARG A 161 22.05 12.40 5.04
CA ARG A 161 20.98 13.29 5.51
C ARG A 161 20.33 14.10 4.39
N GLU A 162 21.09 14.51 3.40
CA GLU A 162 20.59 15.29 2.27
C GLU A 162 19.62 14.44 1.45
N GLN A 163 20.02 13.22 1.11
CA GLN A 163 19.15 12.29 0.40
C GLN A 163 17.95 11.88 1.24
N GLN A 164 18.14 11.64 2.54
CA GLN A 164 16.99 11.36 3.43
C GLN A 164 15.95 12.49 3.39
N ASN A 165 16.39 13.76 3.42
CA ASN A 165 15.48 14.90 3.33
C ASN A 165 14.80 15.01 1.98
N SER A 166 15.49 14.69 0.89
CA SER A 166 14.92 14.65 -0.46
C SER A 166 13.83 13.58 -0.57
N TRP A 167 14.09 12.39 -0.03
CA TRP A 167 13.10 11.32 0.02
C TRP A 167 11.90 11.66 0.91
N ASN A 168 12.12 12.31 2.06
CA ASN A 168 11.03 12.77 2.92
C ASN A 168 10.11 13.76 2.20
N ALA A 169 10.68 14.71 1.44
CA ALA A 169 9.91 15.64 0.62
C ALA A 169 9.13 14.92 -0.50
N TYR A 170 9.74 13.92 -1.13
CA TYR A 170 9.05 13.05 -2.10
C TYR A 170 7.87 12.33 -1.46
N PHE A 171 8.05 11.72 -0.29
CA PHE A 171 6.98 11.01 0.43
C PHE A 171 5.83 11.93 0.82
N GLN A 172 6.13 13.11 1.36
CA GLN A 172 5.11 14.13 1.68
C GLN A 172 4.29 14.53 0.46
N LYS A 173 4.96 14.78 -0.67
CA LYS A 173 4.29 15.08 -1.92
C LYS A 173 3.40 13.92 -2.39
N ARG A 174 3.89 12.68 -2.31
CA ARG A 174 3.11 11.50 -2.71
C ARG A 174 1.89 11.31 -1.81
N MET A 175 2.03 11.49 -0.49
CA MET A 175 0.92 11.38 0.46
C MET A 175 -0.18 12.41 0.17
N ALA A 176 0.18 13.65 -0.17
CA ALA A 176 -0.79 14.70 -0.48
C ALA A 176 -1.68 14.37 -1.70
N TYR A 177 -1.22 13.51 -2.61
CA TYR A 177 -1.97 13.07 -3.80
C TYR A 177 -2.64 11.68 -3.64
N MET A 178 -2.47 11.04 -2.49
CA MET A 178 -3.19 9.80 -2.21
C MET A 178 -4.59 10.12 -1.69
N PRO A 179 -5.63 9.37 -2.10
CA PRO A 179 -6.95 9.55 -1.52
C PRO A 179 -6.85 9.28 -0.02
N SER A 180 -7.34 10.25 0.79
CA SER A 180 -7.58 10.02 2.20
C SER A 180 -8.49 8.80 2.31
N GLY A 181 -8.12 7.81 3.14
CA GLY A 181 -8.96 6.65 3.39
C GLY A 181 -10.35 7.11 3.84
N SER A 182 -11.35 6.89 2.99
CA SER A 182 -12.76 7.20 3.26
C SER A 182 -13.52 5.93 3.62
#